data_89336a32da8ac2a1b91c1d8aa46f0bd8
#
_entry.id   89336a32da8ac2a1b91c1d8aa46f0bd8
#
_cell.length_a   1.000
_cell.length_b   1.000
_cell.length_c   1.000
_cell.angle_alpha   90.00
_cell.angle_beta   90.00
_cell.angle_gamma   90.00
#
_symmetry.space_group_name_H-M   'P 1'
#
loop_
_entity.id
_entity.type
_entity.pdbx_description
1 polymer ?
#
loop_
_entity_poly.entity_id
_entity_poly.type
_entity_poly.pdbx_seq_one_letter_code
_entity_poly.pdbx_strand_id
1 'polypeptide(L)'
;VSVAMGPITGDLIEIFSQLDFDAIWLEAEHGPVDFADIPDLSRACDVWGKTSIVRVNQVNTGDIYRTLDSGAMGICVPHVNTAAEARAVVDAAKFGPIGHRGMYTSRHGIGVKDYVKKANEETLISIIIEDVEAINNLSEILETDHIDAFFVAPGDLAQSMGYTGEINHPEVLAVRDKAIKDIVKAGRVAGTMVDDSNLEHYIDIGARFCC
;
A
#
# COMPACT_ATOMS: atom_id res chain seq x y z
N VAL A 1 5.53 6.47 7.38
CA VAL A 1 5.04 5.08 7.36
C VAL A 1 6.03 4.19 8.12
N SER A 2 5.55 3.20 8.84
CA SER A 2 6.39 2.21 9.54
C SER A 2 6.02 0.81 9.07
N VAL A 3 7.02 -0.06 8.90
CA VAL A 3 6.82 -1.48 8.60
C VAL A 3 6.97 -2.28 9.88
N ALA A 4 5.95 -3.05 10.22
CA ALA A 4 6.00 -3.98 11.33
C ALA A 4 6.08 -5.41 10.77
N MET A 5 7.29 -5.97 10.72
CA MET A 5 7.55 -7.34 10.32
C MET A 5 7.93 -8.17 11.55
N GLY A 6 7.28 -9.30 11.74
CA GLY A 6 7.50 -10.17 12.91
C GLY A 6 6.26 -10.26 13.81
N PRO A 7 6.35 -10.74 15.04
CA PRO A 7 5.22 -10.82 15.95
C PRO A 7 4.73 -9.41 16.27
N ILE A 8 3.56 -9.05 15.74
CA ILE A 8 2.91 -7.76 15.93
C ILE A 8 1.85 -7.90 17.00
N THR A 9 1.86 -6.99 17.98
CA THR A 9 0.83 -6.88 18.99
C THR A 9 0.29 -5.46 19.03
N GLY A 10 -0.89 -5.26 19.60
CA GLY A 10 -1.44 -3.93 19.84
C GLY A 10 -0.46 -3.03 20.59
N ASP A 11 0.21 -3.56 21.62
CA ASP A 11 1.21 -2.82 22.41
C ASP A 11 2.36 -2.31 21.54
N LEU A 12 2.85 -3.12 20.60
CA LEU A 12 3.92 -2.73 19.69
C LEU A 12 3.47 -1.63 18.73
N ILE A 13 2.24 -1.75 18.21
CA ILE A 13 1.63 -0.70 17.39
C ILE A 13 1.53 0.61 18.16
N GLU A 14 1.09 0.56 19.42
CA GLU A 14 1.01 1.77 20.26
C GLU A 14 2.39 2.40 20.51
N ILE A 15 3.44 1.60 20.68
CA ILE A 15 4.82 2.10 20.81
C ILE A 15 5.25 2.83 19.53
N PHE A 16 5.10 2.20 18.37
CA PHE A 16 5.45 2.83 17.08
C PHE A 16 4.58 4.04 16.76
N SER A 17 3.32 4.02 17.17
CA SER A 17 2.40 5.14 16.95
C SER A 17 2.75 6.41 17.73
N GLN A 18 3.59 6.31 18.77
CA GLN A 18 4.12 7.47 19.48
C GLN A 18 5.27 8.16 18.71
N LEU A 19 5.83 7.50 17.71
CA LEU A 19 6.81 8.09 16.82
C LEU A 19 6.12 8.94 15.75
N ASP A 20 6.88 9.79 15.08
CA ASP A 20 6.37 10.76 14.11
C ASP A 20 6.14 10.11 12.71
N PHE A 21 5.36 9.03 12.69
CA PHE A 21 4.88 8.38 11.48
C PHE A 21 3.42 8.75 11.22
N ASP A 22 3.02 8.84 9.95
CA ASP A 22 1.63 9.12 9.54
C ASP A 22 0.78 7.85 9.54
N ALA A 23 1.39 6.70 9.25
CA ALA A 23 0.72 5.42 9.10
C ALA A 23 1.56 4.26 9.64
N ILE A 24 0.89 3.16 9.92
CA ILE A 24 1.50 1.88 10.29
C ILE A 24 1.19 0.87 9.18
N TRP A 25 2.24 0.26 8.64
CA TRP A 25 2.13 -0.80 7.66
C TRP A 25 2.01 -2.16 8.36
N LEU A 26 0.90 -2.82 8.19
CA LEU A 26 0.60 -4.14 8.71
C LEU A 26 0.86 -5.19 7.63
N GLU A 27 1.76 -6.11 7.92
CA GLU A 27 2.31 -7.03 6.93
C GLU A 27 1.57 -8.36 6.93
N ALA A 28 0.73 -8.60 5.91
CA ALA A 28 -0.04 -9.85 5.77
C ALA A 28 0.37 -10.69 4.55
N GLU A 29 1.38 -10.29 3.79
CA GLU A 29 1.95 -11.10 2.70
C GLU A 29 3.07 -12.02 3.22
N HIS A 30 4.13 -11.45 3.79
CA HIS A 30 5.29 -12.17 4.30
C HIS A 30 5.38 -12.17 5.82
N GLY A 31 4.46 -11.47 6.48
CA GLY A 31 4.38 -11.35 7.92
C GLY A 31 3.29 -12.23 8.53
N PRO A 32 3.18 -12.22 9.86
CA PRO A 32 2.25 -13.08 10.58
C PRO A 32 0.83 -12.49 10.70
N VAL A 33 0.55 -11.31 10.13
CA VAL A 33 -0.78 -10.67 10.25
C VAL A 33 -1.82 -11.45 9.46
N ASP A 34 -2.87 -11.88 10.14
CA ASP A 34 -4.03 -12.54 9.54
C ASP A 34 -5.30 -11.67 9.75
N PHE A 35 -6.39 -12.03 9.08
CA PHE A 35 -7.69 -11.35 9.22
C PHE A 35 -8.18 -11.25 10.66
N ALA A 36 -7.81 -12.21 11.52
CA ALA A 36 -8.15 -12.19 12.93
C ALA A 36 -7.43 -11.07 13.71
N ASP A 37 -6.26 -10.65 13.25
CA ASP A 37 -5.42 -9.66 13.93
C ASP A 37 -5.78 -8.22 13.51
N ILE A 38 -6.19 -8.02 12.26
CA ILE A 38 -6.48 -6.70 11.69
C ILE A 38 -7.41 -5.85 12.56
N PRO A 39 -8.52 -6.39 13.13
CA PRO A 39 -9.41 -5.58 13.96
C PRO A 39 -8.73 -4.96 15.18
N ASP A 40 -7.86 -5.68 15.86
CA ASP A 40 -7.20 -5.18 17.08
C ASP A 40 -6.01 -4.29 16.72
N LEU A 41 -5.22 -4.65 15.73
CA LEU A 41 -4.09 -3.84 15.26
C LEU A 41 -4.57 -2.49 14.69
N SER A 42 -5.67 -2.49 13.90
CA SER A 42 -6.23 -1.25 13.38
C SER A 42 -6.83 -0.36 14.48
N ARG A 43 -7.43 -0.94 15.54
CA ARG A 43 -7.88 -0.16 16.70
C ARG A 43 -6.71 0.49 17.43
N ALA A 44 -5.59 -0.22 17.60
CA ALA A 44 -4.39 0.34 18.18
C ALA A 44 -3.88 1.55 17.37
N CYS A 45 -3.91 1.48 16.04
CA CYS A 45 -3.61 2.63 15.17
C CYS A 45 -4.59 3.79 15.41
N ASP A 46 -5.89 3.52 15.46
CA ASP A 46 -6.92 4.55 15.63
C ASP A 46 -6.78 5.31 16.95
N VAL A 47 -6.42 4.64 18.05
CA VAL A 47 -6.19 5.27 19.36
C VAL A 47 -5.16 6.40 19.29
N TRP A 48 -4.17 6.25 18.43
CA TRP A 48 -3.09 7.21 18.22
C TRP A 48 -3.25 8.09 16.96
N GLY A 49 -4.40 8.00 16.30
CA GLY A 49 -4.67 8.76 15.07
C GLY A 49 -3.75 8.40 13.90
N LYS A 50 -3.30 7.14 13.84
CA LYS A 50 -2.47 6.62 12.75
C LYS A 50 -3.30 5.85 11.75
N THR A 51 -2.95 5.98 10.47
CA THR A 51 -3.59 5.20 9.41
C THR A 51 -3.05 3.78 9.41
N SER A 52 -3.93 2.78 9.53
CA SER A 52 -3.57 1.37 9.36
C SER A 52 -3.61 1.00 7.87
N ILE A 53 -2.47 0.61 7.31
CA ILE A 53 -2.35 0.13 5.92
C ILE A 53 -1.97 -1.34 5.97
N VAL A 54 -2.78 -2.21 5.39
CA VAL A 54 -2.49 -3.65 5.35
C VAL A 54 -1.95 -4.02 3.97
N ARG A 55 -0.75 -4.60 3.92
CA ARG A 55 -0.28 -5.27 2.71
C ARG A 55 -0.96 -6.63 2.63
N VAL A 56 -1.87 -6.79 1.66
CA VAL A 56 -2.51 -8.07 1.36
C VAL A 56 -1.54 -8.98 0.59
N ASN A 57 -1.85 -10.27 0.50
CA ASN A 57 -0.91 -11.24 -0.06
C ASN A 57 -0.99 -11.38 -1.60
N GLN A 58 -2.01 -10.82 -2.24
CA GLN A 58 -2.17 -10.90 -3.70
C GLN A 58 -3.31 -10.01 -4.22
N VAL A 59 -3.42 -9.88 -5.53
CA VAL A 59 -4.57 -9.27 -6.20
C VAL A 59 -5.77 -10.21 -6.11
N ASN A 60 -6.51 -10.15 -5.02
CA ASN A 60 -7.71 -10.94 -4.78
C ASN A 60 -8.84 -10.07 -4.24
N THR A 61 -9.98 -10.05 -4.95
CA THR A 61 -11.13 -9.23 -4.56
C THR A 61 -11.61 -9.53 -3.14
N GLY A 62 -11.67 -10.81 -2.77
CA GLY A 62 -12.14 -11.25 -1.44
C GLY A 62 -11.23 -10.79 -0.31
N ASP A 63 -9.93 -10.88 -0.50
CA ASP A 63 -8.93 -10.48 0.49
C ASP A 63 -8.93 -8.95 0.67
N ILE A 64 -9.05 -8.21 -0.43
CA ILE A 64 -9.08 -6.74 -0.43
C ILE A 64 -10.25 -6.23 0.39
N TYR A 65 -11.51 -6.56 0.02
CA TYR A 65 -12.65 -6.01 0.74
C TYR A 65 -12.75 -6.56 2.17
N ARG A 66 -12.36 -7.81 2.43
CA ARG A 66 -12.37 -8.39 3.77
C ARG A 66 -11.37 -7.69 4.71
N THR A 67 -10.20 -7.32 4.20
CA THR A 67 -9.20 -6.51 4.90
C THR A 67 -9.79 -5.17 5.34
N LEU A 68 -10.42 -4.45 4.42
CA LEU A 68 -11.07 -3.17 4.70
C LEU A 68 -12.27 -3.33 5.64
N ASP A 69 -13.07 -4.40 5.50
CA ASP A 69 -14.20 -4.71 6.38
C ASP A 69 -13.75 -5.09 7.80
N SER A 70 -12.54 -5.63 7.94
CA SER A 70 -11.92 -5.91 9.23
C SER A 70 -11.43 -4.64 9.95
N GLY A 71 -11.40 -3.49 9.27
CA GLY A 71 -11.10 -2.20 9.87
C GLY A 71 -9.79 -1.55 9.46
N ALA A 72 -9.09 -2.07 8.44
CA ALA A 72 -7.98 -1.36 7.83
C ALA A 72 -8.47 -0.05 7.19
N MET A 73 -7.69 1.02 7.31
CA MET A 73 -7.95 2.30 6.66
C MET A 73 -7.42 2.36 5.24
N GLY A 74 -6.47 1.52 4.91
CA GLY A 74 -5.91 1.38 3.58
C GLY A 74 -5.37 0.00 3.30
N ILE A 75 -5.09 -0.23 2.03
CA ILE A 75 -4.46 -1.46 1.54
C ILE A 75 -3.22 -1.13 0.72
N CYS A 76 -2.28 -2.07 0.71
CA CYS A 76 -1.18 -2.11 -0.23
C CYS A 76 -1.21 -3.47 -0.95
N VAL A 77 -1.31 -3.47 -2.27
CA VAL A 77 -1.52 -4.69 -3.05
C VAL A 77 -0.26 -5.01 -3.84
N PRO A 78 0.38 -6.18 -3.60
CA PRO A 78 1.61 -6.58 -4.27
C PRO A 78 1.37 -7.05 -5.71
N HIS A 79 2.43 -7.12 -6.50
CA HIS A 79 2.48 -7.75 -7.83
C HIS A 79 1.39 -7.26 -8.81
N VAL A 80 1.11 -5.96 -8.82
CA VAL A 80 0.17 -5.36 -9.79
C VAL A 80 0.92 -5.07 -11.08
N ASN A 81 0.75 -5.93 -12.07
CA ASN A 81 1.54 -5.96 -13.30
C ASN A 81 0.85 -5.33 -14.51
N THR A 82 -0.46 -5.13 -14.41
CA THR A 82 -1.27 -4.61 -15.53
C THR A 82 -2.28 -3.57 -15.07
N ALA A 83 -2.71 -2.71 -15.98
CA ALA A 83 -3.81 -1.77 -15.73
C ALA A 83 -5.15 -2.49 -15.41
N ALA A 84 -5.32 -3.72 -15.90
CA ALA A 84 -6.50 -4.53 -15.58
C ALA A 84 -6.50 -4.96 -14.11
N GLU A 85 -5.36 -5.39 -13.57
CA GLU A 85 -5.19 -5.72 -12.15
C GLU A 85 -5.33 -4.48 -11.27
N ALA A 86 -4.73 -3.35 -11.69
CA ALA A 86 -4.89 -2.08 -10.99
C ALA A 86 -6.37 -1.66 -10.88
N ARG A 87 -7.14 -1.79 -11.96
CA ARG A 87 -8.60 -1.55 -11.93
C ARG A 87 -9.34 -2.55 -11.05
N ALA A 88 -8.94 -3.82 -11.04
CA ALA A 88 -9.55 -4.83 -10.18
C ALA A 88 -9.33 -4.52 -8.68
N VAL A 89 -8.17 -3.98 -8.31
CA VAL A 89 -7.91 -3.49 -6.95
C VAL A 89 -8.87 -2.37 -6.57
N VAL A 90 -9.04 -1.37 -7.42
CA VAL A 90 -9.99 -0.26 -7.18
C VAL A 90 -11.42 -0.77 -7.07
N ASP A 91 -11.82 -1.66 -7.98
CA ASP A 91 -13.15 -2.26 -8.02
C ASP A 91 -13.48 -3.01 -6.72
N ALA A 92 -12.52 -3.73 -6.16
CA ALA A 92 -12.67 -4.46 -4.92
C ALA A 92 -12.66 -3.56 -3.67
N ALA A 93 -11.96 -2.43 -3.71
CA ALA A 93 -11.75 -1.56 -2.54
C ALA A 93 -12.79 -0.45 -2.39
N LYS A 94 -13.39 0.01 -3.49
CA LYS A 94 -14.34 1.13 -3.50
C LYS A 94 -15.78 0.64 -3.65
N PHE A 95 -16.69 1.33 -2.97
CA PHE A 95 -18.13 1.13 -3.16
C PHE A 95 -18.63 1.76 -4.46
N GLY A 96 -19.82 1.36 -4.91
CA GLY A 96 -20.46 2.02 -6.05
C GLY A 96 -20.65 3.54 -5.85
N PRO A 97 -20.55 4.35 -6.91
CA PRO A 97 -20.44 3.94 -8.31
C PRO A 97 -19.00 3.71 -8.81
N ILE A 98 -17.97 3.83 -7.96
CA ILE A 98 -16.56 3.72 -8.33
C ILE A 98 -16.17 2.25 -8.53
N GLY A 99 -16.59 1.38 -7.62
CA GLY A 99 -16.27 -0.04 -7.63
C GLY A 99 -17.45 -0.91 -7.18
N HIS A 100 -17.16 -2.17 -6.86
CA HIS A 100 -18.16 -3.17 -6.48
C HIS A 100 -17.88 -3.80 -5.10
N ARG A 101 -17.17 -3.08 -4.21
CA ARG A 101 -16.99 -3.54 -2.83
C ARG A 101 -18.33 -3.92 -2.21
N GLY A 102 -18.42 -5.09 -1.59
CA GLY A 102 -19.62 -5.59 -0.94
C GLY A 102 -20.15 -4.62 0.14
N MET A 103 -21.48 -4.46 0.21
CA MET A 103 -22.12 -3.53 1.15
C MET A 103 -22.03 -4.04 2.59
N TYR A 104 -20.94 -3.69 3.25
CA TYR A 104 -20.75 -3.88 4.68
C TYR A 104 -20.07 -2.64 5.27
N THR A 105 -20.61 -2.14 6.38
CA THR A 105 -20.16 -0.86 6.93
C THR A 105 -19.06 -0.99 7.97
N SER A 106 -18.34 -2.03 8.07
CA SER A 106 -17.28 -2.22 9.07
C SER A 106 -17.53 -1.47 10.43
N ARG A 107 -16.64 -1.54 11.38
CA ARG A 107 -16.74 -0.74 12.63
C ARG A 107 -16.66 0.78 12.38
N HIS A 108 -16.00 1.22 11.34
CA HIS A 108 -15.85 2.64 10.99
C HIS A 108 -17.15 3.28 10.51
N GLY A 109 -18.12 2.46 10.04
CA GLY A 109 -19.42 2.96 9.59
C GLY A 109 -20.47 3.09 10.69
N ILE A 110 -20.21 2.57 11.90
CA ILE A 110 -21.20 2.59 12.99
C ILE A 110 -21.47 4.03 13.42
N GLY A 111 -22.71 4.49 13.21
CA GLY A 111 -23.13 5.84 13.56
C GLY A 111 -22.61 6.95 12.64
N VAL A 112 -21.91 6.61 11.55
CA VAL A 112 -21.39 7.58 10.59
C VAL A 112 -22.39 7.79 9.46
N LYS A 113 -22.91 9.02 9.35
CA LYS A 113 -23.80 9.42 8.25
C LYS A 113 -23.00 9.44 6.94
N ASP A 114 -23.64 8.93 5.88
CA ASP A 114 -23.07 8.88 4.52
C ASP A 114 -21.72 8.12 4.45
N TYR A 115 -21.59 7.06 5.27
CA TYR A 115 -20.36 6.27 5.40
C TYR A 115 -19.79 5.81 4.07
N VAL A 116 -20.62 5.26 3.17
CA VAL A 116 -20.18 4.72 1.88
C VAL A 116 -19.46 5.79 1.05
N LYS A 117 -20.01 7.02 1.02
CA LYS A 117 -19.37 8.13 0.33
C LYS A 117 -18.03 8.48 0.97
N LYS A 118 -18.00 8.64 2.28
CA LYS A 118 -16.78 8.94 3.05
C LYS A 118 -15.74 7.84 2.89
N ALA A 119 -16.15 6.57 2.95
CA ALA A 119 -15.25 5.46 2.75
C ALA A 119 -14.60 5.47 1.35
N ASN A 120 -15.35 5.85 0.31
CA ASN A 120 -14.77 6.01 -1.02
C ASN A 120 -13.74 7.16 -1.12
N GLU A 121 -13.93 8.22 -0.32
CA GLU A 121 -13.01 9.36 -0.26
C GLU A 121 -11.77 9.05 0.59
N GLU A 122 -11.93 8.34 1.72
CA GLU A 122 -10.89 8.16 2.74
C GLU A 122 -10.11 6.84 2.64
N THR A 123 -10.64 5.80 1.97
CA THR A 123 -9.93 4.53 1.85
C THR A 123 -8.68 4.71 0.97
N LEU A 124 -7.50 4.52 1.57
CA LEU A 124 -6.23 4.60 0.87
C LEU A 124 -5.96 3.31 0.08
N ILE A 125 -5.61 3.47 -1.19
CA ILE A 125 -5.20 2.38 -2.08
C ILE A 125 -3.78 2.62 -2.56
N SER A 126 -2.87 1.74 -2.17
CA SER A 126 -1.53 1.65 -2.74
C SER A 126 -1.36 0.35 -3.51
N ILE A 127 -0.62 0.38 -4.60
CA ILE A 127 -0.21 -0.80 -5.35
C ILE A 127 1.30 -0.87 -5.42
N ILE A 128 1.86 -2.08 -5.51
CA ILE A 128 3.31 -2.28 -5.58
C ILE A 128 3.72 -2.60 -7.01
N ILE A 129 4.70 -1.84 -7.48
CA ILE A 129 5.38 -1.98 -8.76
C ILE A 129 6.73 -2.65 -8.49
N GLU A 130 6.80 -3.97 -8.69
CA GLU A 130 7.94 -4.78 -8.23
C GLU A 130 8.34 -5.89 -9.21
N ASP A 131 7.68 -5.94 -10.37
CA ASP A 131 8.02 -6.86 -11.45
C ASP A 131 8.46 -6.11 -12.71
N VAL A 132 9.32 -6.72 -13.51
CA VAL A 132 9.72 -6.18 -14.82
C VAL A 132 8.50 -5.97 -15.72
N GLU A 133 7.47 -6.82 -15.59
CA GLU A 133 6.20 -6.66 -16.31
C GLU A 133 5.49 -5.36 -15.89
N ALA A 134 5.40 -5.08 -14.59
CA ALA A 134 4.82 -3.83 -14.08
C ALA A 134 5.59 -2.59 -14.57
N ILE A 135 6.92 -2.66 -14.60
CA ILE A 135 7.78 -1.57 -15.13
C ILE A 135 7.48 -1.32 -16.61
N ASN A 136 7.32 -2.38 -17.41
CA ASN A 136 7.02 -2.26 -18.83
C ASN A 136 5.61 -1.68 -19.10
N ASN A 137 4.66 -1.99 -18.22
CA ASN A 137 3.27 -1.54 -18.31
C ASN A 137 2.99 -0.28 -17.48
N LEU A 138 4.01 0.33 -16.88
CA LEU A 138 3.85 1.41 -15.89
C LEU A 138 3.00 2.56 -16.42
N SER A 139 3.19 2.98 -17.67
CA SER A 139 2.40 4.07 -18.26
C SER A 139 0.90 3.78 -18.27
N GLU A 140 0.49 2.55 -18.59
CA GLU A 140 -0.92 2.14 -18.62
C GLU A 140 -1.48 1.97 -17.20
N ILE A 141 -0.67 1.46 -16.27
CA ILE A 141 -1.04 1.32 -14.86
C ILE A 141 -1.30 2.69 -14.23
N LEU A 142 -0.51 3.71 -14.56
CA LEU A 142 -0.63 5.08 -14.05
C LEU A 142 -1.90 5.80 -14.52
N GLU A 143 -2.55 5.34 -15.60
CA GLU A 143 -3.84 5.85 -16.06
C GLU A 143 -5.02 5.40 -15.18
N THR A 144 -4.81 4.45 -14.27
CA THR A 144 -5.88 3.96 -13.38
C THR A 144 -6.19 4.99 -12.30
N ASP A 145 -7.44 5.46 -12.29
CA ASP A 145 -7.95 6.37 -11.28
C ASP A 145 -8.13 5.69 -9.91
N HIS A 146 -8.24 6.51 -8.85
CA HIS A 146 -8.51 6.07 -7.47
C HIS A 146 -7.41 5.21 -6.82
N ILE A 147 -6.20 5.22 -7.36
CA ILE A 147 -5.01 4.71 -6.70
C ILE A 147 -4.25 5.90 -6.12
N ASP A 148 -4.02 5.87 -4.81
CA ASP A 148 -3.43 6.98 -4.07
C ASP A 148 -1.91 6.97 -4.13
N ALA A 149 -1.28 5.79 -4.15
CA ALA A 149 0.18 5.67 -4.21
C ALA A 149 0.63 4.46 -5.04
N PHE A 150 1.74 4.64 -5.75
CA PHE A 150 2.43 3.61 -6.53
C PHE A 150 3.78 3.36 -5.86
N PHE A 151 3.90 2.23 -5.20
CA PHE A 151 5.07 1.88 -4.40
C PHE A 151 6.05 1.03 -5.19
N VAL A 152 7.27 1.51 -5.42
CA VAL A 152 8.30 0.74 -6.12
C VAL A 152 9.11 -0.02 -5.09
N ALA A 153 8.93 -1.36 -5.01
CA ALA A 153 9.61 -2.22 -4.05
C ALA A 153 10.90 -2.80 -4.66
N PRO A 154 12.07 -2.58 -4.02
CA PRO A 154 13.35 -2.98 -4.61
C PRO A 154 13.65 -4.48 -4.51
N GLY A 155 13.07 -5.20 -3.54
CA GLY A 155 13.37 -6.61 -3.28
C GLY A 155 12.95 -7.51 -4.44
N ASP A 156 11.64 -7.52 -4.72
CA ASP A 156 11.07 -8.34 -5.78
C ASP A 156 11.41 -7.78 -7.16
N LEU A 157 11.60 -6.46 -7.29
CA LEU A 157 12.12 -5.86 -8.53
C LEU A 157 13.51 -6.42 -8.87
N ALA A 158 14.41 -6.48 -7.90
CA ALA A 158 15.74 -7.07 -8.11
C ALA A 158 15.64 -8.55 -8.51
N GLN A 159 14.76 -9.31 -7.83
CA GLN A 159 14.50 -10.71 -8.17
C GLN A 159 13.95 -10.86 -9.60
N SER A 160 12.95 -10.08 -9.96
CA SER A 160 12.31 -10.09 -11.29
C SER A 160 13.30 -9.70 -12.40
N MET A 161 14.29 -8.85 -12.11
CA MET A 161 15.37 -8.47 -13.01
C MET A 161 16.52 -9.51 -13.09
N GLY A 162 16.49 -10.56 -12.27
CA GLY A 162 17.54 -11.58 -12.19
C GLY A 162 18.71 -11.24 -11.25
N TYR A 163 18.55 -10.22 -10.40
CA TYR A 163 19.52 -9.78 -9.38
C TYR A 163 19.03 -10.14 -7.97
N THR A 164 18.59 -11.36 -7.76
CA THR A 164 18.00 -11.84 -6.48
C THR A 164 18.90 -11.52 -5.29
N GLY A 165 18.38 -10.74 -4.34
CA GLY A 165 19.11 -10.31 -3.13
C GLY A 165 20.03 -9.10 -3.32
N GLU A 166 20.20 -8.60 -4.54
CA GLU A 166 21.08 -7.48 -4.87
C GLU A 166 20.29 -6.17 -5.08
N ILE A 167 19.53 -5.73 -4.08
CA ILE A 167 18.66 -4.53 -4.16
C ILE A 167 19.42 -3.24 -4.50
N ASN A 168 20.75 -3.23 -4.27
CA ASN A 168 21.63 -2.10 -4.55
C ASN A 168 22.41 -2.28 -5.87
N HIS A 169 22.07 -3.29 -6.69
CA HIS A 169 22.68 -3.44 -8.01
C HIS A 169 22.43 -2.18 -8.87
N PRO A 170 23.44 -1.64 -9.58
CA PRO A 170 23.29 -0.38 -10.33
C PRO A 170 22.11 -0.37 -11.32
N GLU A 171 21.82 -1.49 -11.98
CA GLU A 171 20.70 -1.59 -12.91
C GLU A 171 19.35 -1.57 -12.16
N VAL A 172 19.27 -2.20 -10.99
CA VAL A 172 18.04 -2.17 -10.14
C VAL A 172 17.78 -0.75 -9.65
N LEU A 173 18.81 -0.06 -9.16
CA LEU A 173 18.70 1.34 -8.73
C LEU A 173 18.27 2.25 -9.89
N ALA A 174 18.85 2.07 -11.07
CA ALA A 174 18.49 2.87 -12.24
C ALA A 174 17.03 2.67 -12.67
N VAL A 175 16.52 1.44 -12.66
CA VAL A 175 15.13 1.12 -12.97
C VAL A 175 14.19 1.68 -11.91
N ARG A 176 14.51 1.52 -10.62
CA ARG A 176 13.76 2.06 -9.49
C ARG A 176 13.64 3.59 -9.57
N ASP A 177 14.76 4.29 -9.75
CA ASP A 177 14.80 5.74 -9.88
C ASP A 177 13.98 6.23 -11.07
N LYS A 178 14.10 5.54 -12.20
CA LYS A 178 13.33 5.87 -13.40
C LYS A 178 11.83 5.70 -13.14
N ALA A 179 11.41 4.59 -12.56
CA ALA A 179 10.01 4.33 -12.25
C ALA A 179 9.43 5.41 -11.32
N ILE A 180 10.14 5.78 -10.24
CA ILE A 180 9.72 6.86 -9.33
C ILE A 180 9.56 8.17 -10.08
N LYS A 181 10.53 8.55 -10.92
CA LYS A 181 10.46 9.78 -11.72
C LYS A 181 9.29 9.76 -12.72
N ASP A 182 9.03 8.63 -13.35
CA ASP A 182 7.91 8.48 -14.29
C ASP A 182 6.54 8.61 -13.57
N ILE A 183 6.39 8.02 -12.37
CA ILE A 183 5.20 8.16 -11.53
C ILE A 183 4.99 9.62 -11.15
N VAL A 184 6.03 10.30 -10.67
CA VAL A 184 5.96 11.72 -10.29
C VAL A 184 5.64 12.61 -11.50
N LYS A 185 6.25 12.34 -12.64
CA LYS A 185 5.99 13.07 -13.90
C LYS A 185 4.55 12.92 -14.38
N ALA A 186 3.93 11.78 -14.12
CA ALA A 186 2.50 11.54 -14.41
C ALA A 186 1.56 12.24 -13.40
N GLY A 187 2.10 13.00 -12.43
CA GLY A 187 1.31 13.67 -11.39
C GLY A 187 0.79 12.73 -10.31
N ARG A 188 1.36 11.52 -10.21
CA ARG A 188 0.95 10.51 -9.23
C ARG A 188 1.92 10.50 -8.03
N VAL A 189 1.49 9.91 -6.91
CA VAL A 189 2.33 9.78 -5.72
C VAL A 189 3.19 8.52 -5.84
N ALA A 190 4.51 8.72 -5.86
CA ALA A 190 5.47 7.64 -5.81
C ALA A 190 5.83 7.28 -4.37
N GLY A 191 5.96 5.97 -4.12
CA GLY A 191 6.45 5.43 -2.85
C GLY A 191 7.64 4.49 -3.06
N THR A 192 8.39 4.25 -1.98
CA THR A 192 9.47 3.26 -1.99
C THR A 192 9.98 2.98 -0.58
N MET A 193 10.73 1.88 -0.43
CA MET A 193 11.48 1.61 0.81
C MET A 193 12.69 2.54 0.93
N VAL A 194 12.93 3.01 2.14
CA VAL A 194 14.04 3.93 2.43
C VAL A 194 14.76 3.54 3.71
N ASP A 195 16.00 4.01 3.83
CA ASP A 195 16.79 4.01 5.05
C ASP A 195 17.53 5.35 5.19
N ASP A 196 18.26 5.53 6.28
CA ASP A 196 19.00 6.77 6.56
C ASP A 196 20.00 7.14 5.45
N SER A 197 20.46 6.19 4.66
CA SER A 197 21.47 6.41 3.62
C SER A 197 20.88 6.90 2.30
N ASN A 198 19.58 6.65 2.03
CA ASN A 198 18.95 6.90 0.74
C ASN A 198 17.67 7.75 0.80
N LEU A 199 17.17 8.07 1.99
CA LEU A 199 15.94 8.83 2.20
C LEU A 199 15.96 10.17 1.44
N GLU A 200 17.04 10.96 1.60
CA GLU A 200 17.18 12.27 0.94
C GLU A 200 17.09 12.12 -0.58
N HIS A 201 17.80 11.14 -1.14
CA HIS A 201 17.77 10.89 -2.59
C HIS A 201 16.34 10.64 -3.10
N TYR A 202 15.58 9.78 -2.43
CA TYR A 202 14.21 9.46 -2.87
C TYR A 202 13.23 10.61 -2.68
N ILE A 203 13.38 11.40 -1.63
CA ILE A 203 12.62 12.65 -1.45
C ILE A 203 12.93 13.64 -2.57
N ASP A 204 14.20 13.81 -2.92
CA ASP A 204 14.66 14.74 -3.97
C ASP A 204 14.12 14.37 -5.34
N ILE A 205 14.04 13.08 -5.68
CA ILE A 205 13.45 12.64 -6.94
C ILE A 205 11.90 12.56 -6.90
N GLY A 206 11.28 12.94 -5.79
CA GLY A 206 9.84 13.18 -5.66
C GLY A 206 9.03 12.10 -4.99
N ALA A 207 9.63 11.07 -4.37
CA ALA A 207 8.89 10.11 -3.56
C ALA A 207 8.24 10.81 -2.35
N ARG A 208 7.00 10.39 -2.00
CA ARG A 208 6.23 10.95 -0.88
C ARG A 208 5.59 9.88 0.01
N PHE A 209 5.57 8.64 -0.43
CA PHE A 209 5.10 7.49 0.34
C PHE A 209 6.30 6.60 0.70
N CYS A 210 7.05 7.00 1.73
CA CYS A 210 8.28 6.33 2.16
C CYS A 210 8.01 5.33 3.30
N CYS A 211 8.64 4.16 3.22
CA CYS A 211 8.52 3.10 4.21
C CYS A 211 9.91 2.62 4.65
#